data_53f08a1846558300650287be28bc78cc
#
_entry.id   53f08a1846558300650287be28bc78cc
#
_cell.length_a   1.000
_cell.length_b   1.000
_cell.length_c   1.000
_cell.angle_alpha   90.00
_cell.angle_beta   90.00
_cell.angle_gamma   90.00
#
_symmetry.space_group_name_H-M   'P 1'
#
loop_
_entity.id
_entity.type
_entity.pdbx_description
1 polymer ?
#
loop_
_entity_poly.entity_id
_entity_poly.type
_entity_poly.pdbx_seq_one_letter_code
_entity_poly.pdbx_strand_id
1 'polypeptide(L)'
;MARFARVVVVDVAHHVTQRGNARQVILSDDAGRVAYLELLRQYSELHSLCLLGYCLMSNHVHLIAVPRSSEALAQTLKHTHGRYAAYWNARNSSSGHVWQGRFYSCPLDETHLWRALRYVELNPVRASMVTAAEQWRWSSAAAHCGSGVPEAVLEMERWRKRWTEAEWRAHLGAGESATDIRALRQYTHTGRPLGSAEFVAALEHSTLRALSALKVGRPKNPAGDSPQDGIVFAA
;
A
#
# COMPACT_ATOMS: atom_id res chain seq x y z
N MET A 1 19.87 1.25 7.03
CA MET A 1 19.69 2.18 5.89
C MET A 1 18.60 3.19 6.20
N ALA A 2 18.82 4.48 5.90
CA ALA A 2 17.79 5.49 6.04
C ALA A 2 16.60 5.15 5.12
N ARG A 3 15.39 5.21 5.66
CA ARG A 3 14.16 4.93 4.90
C ARG A 3 13.89 6.10 3.95
N PHE A 4 13.57 5.81 2.70
CA PHE A 4 13.15 6.81 1.72
C PHE A 4 11.99 7.65 2.30
N ALA A 5 12.06 8.97 2.18
CA ALA A 5 10.99 9.84 2.64
C ALA A 5 9.73 9.56 1.81
N ARG A 6 8.58 9.40 2.49
CA ARG A 6 7.32 9.05 1.82
C ARG A 6 6.99 10.03 0.71
N VAL A 7 6.56 9.48 -0.42
CA VAL A 7 5.99 10.26 -1.53
C VAL A 7 4.47 10.27 -1.34
N VAL A 8 3.89 11.44 -1.19
CA VAL A 8 2.43 11.65 -1.19
C VAL A 8 2.13 12.60 -2.33
N VAL A 9 1.27 12.18 -3.23
CA VAL A 9 0.86 12.96 -4.40
C VAL A 9 -0.65 13.14 -4.33
N VAL A 10 -1.08 14.40 -4.30
CA VAL A 10 -2.50 14.78 -4.23
C VAL A 10 -3.22 14.27 -5.47
N ASP A 11 -4.45 13.77 -5.29
CA ASP A 11 -5.33 13.22 -6.33
C ASP A 11 -4.79 11.97 -7.07
N VAL A 12 -3.66 11.43 -6.65
CA VAL A 12 -3.09 10.18 -7.14
C VAL A 12 -3.44 9.04 -6.18
N ALA A 13 -3.81 7.89 -6.72
CA ALA A 13 -4.07 6.70 -5.91
C ALA A 13 -2.78 6.15 -5.29
N HIS A 14 -2.87 5.70 -4.05
CA HIS A 14 -1.78 5.07 -3.32
C HIS A 14 -2.21 3.69 -2.83
N HIS A 15 -1.37 2.69 -3.06
CA HIS A 15 -1.46 1.45 -2.28
C HIS A 15 -0.78 1.66 -0.93
N VAL A 16 -1.51 1.35 0.13
CA VAL A 16 -1.04 1.49 1.52
C VAL A 16 -1.13 0.16 2.23
N THR A 17 -0.13 -0.16 3.05
CA THR A 17 -0.19 -1.31 3.93
C THR A 17 0.43 -1.02 5.29
N GLN A 18 -0.16 -1.61 6.33
CA GLN A 18 0.34 -1.56 7.70
C GLN A 18 0.13 -2.90 8.38
N ARG A 19 1.10 -3.34 9.15
CA ARG A 19 1.10 -4.66 9.80
C ARG A 19 1.27 -4.54 11.32
N GLY A 20 0.69 -5.50 12.03
CA GLY A 20 0.91 -5.67 13.46
C GLY A 20 2.38 -5.94 13.81
N ASN A 21 2.83 -5.42 14.95
CA ASN A 21 4.18 -5.61 15.46
C ASN A 21 4.48 -7.12 15.61
N ALA A 22 5.68 -7.54 15.25
CA ALA A 22 6.08 -8.95 15.25
C ALA A 22 5.08 -9.88 14.50
N ARG A 23 4.31 -9.34 13.53
CA ARG A 23 3.23 -10.04 12.82
C ARG A 23 2.07 -10.50 13.71
N GLN A 24 1.92 -9.93 14.91
CA GLN A 24 0.83 -10.28 15.82
C GLN A 24 -0.53 -10.08 15.16
N VAL A 25 -1.49 -10.90 15.57
CA VAL A 25 -2.88 -10.79 15.16
C VAL A 25 -3.50 -9.60 15.88
N ILE A 26 -3.93 -8.60 15.12
CA ILE A 26 -4.47 -7.34 15.63
C ILE A 26 -5.93 -7.12 15.27
N LEU A 27 -6.43 -7.86 14.30
CA LEU A 27 -7.80 -7.83 13.79
C LEU A 27 -8.40 -9.24 13.88
N SER A 28 -8.46 -9.79 15.10
CA SER A 28 -8.86 -11.19 15.36
C SER A 28 -10.34 -11.44 15.19
N ASP A 29 -11.17 -10.46 15.56
CA ASP A 29 -12.62 -10.58 15.63
C ASP A 29 -13.35 -9.44 14.91
N ASP A 30 -14.66 -9.60 14.76
CA ASP A 30 -15.53 -8.66 14.07
C ASP A 30 -15.58 -7.30 14.78
N ALA A 31 -15.60 -7.26 16.11
CA ALA A 31 -15.66 -6.02 16.86
C ALA A 31 -14.39 -5.17 16.63
N GLY A 32 -13.21 -5.79 16.58
CA GLY A 32 -11.96 -5.11 16.23
C GLY A 32 -11.97 -4.55 14.81
N ARG A 33 -12.48 -5.31 13.85
CA ARG A 33 -12.58 -4.86 12.45
C ARG A 33 -13.58 -3.73 12.27
N VAL A 34 -14.75 -3.82 12.93
CA VAL A 34 -15.74 -2.73 12.95
C VAL A 34 -15.13 -1.46 13.55
N ALA A 35 -14.47 -1.56 14.71
CA ALA A 35 -13.81 -0.43 15.33
C ALA A 35 -12.74 0.20 14.42
N TYR A 36 -11.97 -0.62 13.70
CA TYR A 36 -10.97 -0.13 12.75
C TYR A 36 -11.61 0.62 11.57
N LEU A 37 -12.67 0.07 10.95
CA LEU A 37 -13.38 0.70 9.83
C LEU A 37 -14.05 2.01 10.25
N GLU A 38 -14.64 2.07 11.44
CA GLU A 38 -15.27 3.30 11.93
C GLU A 38 -14.22 4.41 12.18
N LEU A 39 -13.08 4.08 12.79
CA LEU A 39 -11.98 5.03 12.93
C LEU A 39 -11.42 5.47 11.56
N LEU A 40 -11.30 4.53 10.63
CA LEU A 40 -10.83 4.84 9.28
C LEU A 40 -11.81 5.78 8.56
N ARG A 41 -13.13 5.53 8.66
CA ARG A 41 -14.18 6.42 8.12
C ARG A 41 -14.06 7.82 8.71
N GLN A 42 -14.08 7.93 10.04
CA GLN A 42 -14.04 9.21 10.75
C GLN A 42 -12.82 10.06 10.35
N TYR A 43 -11.65 9.46 10.33
CA TYR A 43 -10.41 10.19 10.02
C TYR A 43 -10.18 10.38 8.52
N SER A 44 -10.76 9.55 7.65
CA SER A 44 -10.77 9.79 6.21
C SER A 44 -11.62 11.00 5.84
N GLU A 45 -12.79 11.15 6.45
CA GLU A 45 -13.65 12.34 6.30
C GLU A 45 -12.94 13.59 6.84
N LEU A 46 -12.41 13.51 8.06
CA LEU A 46 -11.76 14.66 8.72
C LEU A 46 -10.54 15.18 7.96
N HIS A 47 -9.76 14.31 7.34
CA HIS A 47 -8.52 14.67 6.66
C HIS A 47 -8.61 14.59 5.13
N SER A 48 -9.81 14.44 4.58
CA SER A 48 -10.05 14.40 3.13
C SER A 48 -9.21 13.31 2.42
N LEU A 49 -9.23 12.10 2.97
CA LEU A 49 -8.69 10.90 2.34
C LEU A 49 -9.84 10.10 1.71
N CYS A 50 -9.80 9.93 0.40
CA CYS A 50 -10.77 9.13 -0.33
C CYS A 50 -10.30 7.67 -0.39
N LEU A 51 -11.15 6.70 -0.07
CA LEU A 51 -10.86 5.27 -0.13
C LEU A 51 -11.56 4.62 -1.32
N LEU A 52 -10.78 4.01 -2.20
CA LEU A 52 -11.28 3.26 -3.37
C LEU A 52 -11.39 1.75 -3.08
N GLY A 53 -10.71 1.26 -2.06
CA GLY A 53 -10.78 -0.12 -1.66
C GLY A 53 -9.95 -0.43 -0.43
N TYR A 54 -10.25 -1.56 0.19
CA TYR A 54 -9.55 -2.03 1.38
C TYR A 54 -9.64 -3.56 1.54
N CYS A 55 -8.75 -4.10 2.35
CA CYS A 55 -8.84 -5.45 2.86
C CYS A 55 -8.22 -5.52 4.26
N LEU A 56 -9.01 -5.94 5.25
CA LEU A 56 -8.55 -6.16 6.62
C LEU A 56 -8.25 -7.64 6.81
N MET A 57 -6.97 -7.98 6.84
CA MET A 57 -6.48 -9.29 7.20
C MET A 57 -6.32 -9.41 8.73
N SER A 58 -6.06 -10.59 9.25
CA SER A 58 -5.95 -10.80 10.72
C SER A 58 -4.82 -9.99 11.36
N ASN A 59 -3.71 -9.78 10.66
CA ASN A 59 -2.51 -9.14 11.21
C ASN A 59 -2.00 -7.94 10.40
N HIS A 60 -2.70 -7.52 9.35
CA HIS A 60 -2.34 -6.37 8.54
C HIS A 60 -3.53 -5.83 7.75
N VAL A 61 -3.41 -4.62 7.27
CA VAL A 61 -4.40 -3.94 6.44
C VAL A 61 -3.79 -3.52 5.11
N HIS A 62 -4.62 -3.54 4.07
CA HIS A 62 -4.34 -2.95 2.77
C HIS A 62 -5.42 -1.93 2.43
N LEU A 63 -5.00 -0.78 1.89
CA LEU A 63 -5.90 0.27 1.43
C LEU A 63 -5.48 0.74 0.03
N ILE A 64 -6.46 1.10 -0.79
CA ILE A 64 -6.26 1.92 -1.97
C ILE A 64 -6.88 3.29 -1.67
N ALA A 65 -6.04 4.30 -1.55
CA ALA A 65 -6.44 5.61 -1.05
C ALA A 65 -5.96 6.75 -1.95
N VAL A 66 -6.79 7.79 -2.08
CA VAL A 66 -6.49 9.02 -2.83
C VAL A 66 -6.48 10.20 -1.86
N PRO A 67 -5.33 10.78 -1.53
CA PRO A 67 -5.25 11.95 -0.67
C PRO A 67 -5.70 13.19 -1.43
N ARG A 68 -6.53 14.04 -0.80
CA ARG A 68 -6.95 15.33 -1.34
C ARG A 68 -6.10 16.51 -0.84
N SER A 69 -5.13 16.22 0.04
CA SER A 69 -4.07 17.13 0.48
C SER A 69 -2.78 16.37 0.77
N SER A 70 -1.65 17.08 0.85
CA SER A 70 -0.33 16.48 1.15
C SER A 70 -0.29 15.74 2.48
N GLU A 71 -1.08 16.19 3.47
CA GLU A 71 -1.15 15.64 4.81
C GLU A 71 -2.20 14.54 4.97
N ALA A 72 -3.20 14.46 4.08
CA ALA A 72 -4.38 13.60 4.23
C ALA A 72 -4.01 12.16 4.62
N LEU A 73 -3.12 11.54 3.85
CA LEU A 73 -2.70 10.16 4.08
C LEU A 73 -2.00 9.98 5.43
N ALA A 74 -1.11 10.91 5.79
CA ALA A 74 -0.34 10.83 7.02
C ALA A 74 -1.21 11.05 8.26
N GLN A 75 -2.08 12.06 8.24
CA GLN A 75 -2.95 12.40 9.38
C GLN A 75 -4.04 11.35 9.58
N THR A 76 -4.70 10.90 8.52
CA THR A 76 -5.71 9.83 8.62
C THR A 76 -5.11 8.59 9.28
N LEU A 77 -3.98 8.10 8.77
CA LEU A 77 -3.41 6.86 9.29
C LEU A 77 -2.75 7.03 10.65
N LYS A 78 -2.21 8.20 10.97
CA LYS A 78 -1.71 8.51 12.32
C LYS A 78 -2.85 8.39 13.35
N HIS A 79 -3.98 9.00 13.09
CA HIS A 79 -5.10 8.99 14.02
C HIS A 79 -5.80 7.63 14.08
N THR A 80 -6.12 7.04 12.93
CA THR A 80 -6.73 5.70 12.85
C THR A 80 -5.87 4.66 13.58
N HIS A 81 -4.58 4.57 13.25
CA HIS A 81 -3.70 3.57 13.85
C HIS A 81 -3.40 3.83 15.31
N GLY A 82 -3.26 5.10 15.71
CA GLY A 82 -3.04 5.48 17.11
C GLY A 82 -4.24 5.15 17.99
N ARG A 83 -5.45 5.54 17.57
CA ARG A 83 -6.69 5.23 18.29
C ARG A 83 -6.99 3.74 18.32
N TYR A 84 -6.77 3.05 17.19
CA TYR A 84 -6.92 1.62 17.15
C TYR A 84 -5.93 0.88 18.07
N ALA A 85 -4.69 1.34 18.14
CA ALA A 85 -3.70 0.77 19.06
C ALA A 85 -4.12 0.92 20.53
N ALA A 86 -4.65 2.09 20.91
CA ALA A 86 -5.20 2.30 22.25
C ALA A 86 -6.38 1.36 22.54
N TYR A 87 -7.33 1.25 21.62
CA TYR A 87 -8.47 0.34 21.69
C TYR A 87 -8.02 -1.13 21.86
N TRP A 88 -7.08 -1.58 21.00
CA TRP A 88 -6.58 -2.94 21.02
C TRP A 88 -5.85 -3.26 22.33
N ASN A 89 -4.96 -2.37 22.80
CA ASN A 89 -4.24 -2.53 24.06
C ASN A 89 -5.19 -2.62 25.26
N ALA A 90 -6.19 -1.73 25.33
CA ALA A 90 -7.19 -1.75 26.40
C ALA A 90 -7.96 -3.08 26.44
N ARG A 91 -8.34 -3.58 25.26
CA ARG A 91 -9.10 -4.83 25.13
C ARG A 91 -8.30 -6.09 25.47
N ASN A 92 -7.00 -6.07 25.23
CA ASN A 92 -6.12 -7.23 25.44
C ASN A 92 -5.27 -7.11 26.71
N SER A 93 -5.57 -6.16 27.61
CA SER A 93 -4.78 -5.89 28.82
C SER A 93 -3.28 -5.80 28.51
N SER A 94 -2.96 -5.15 27.40
CA SER A 94 -1.61 -5.04 26.85
C SER A 94 -1.14 -3.60 26.79
N SER A 95 0.14 -3.40 26.52
CA SER A 95 0.75 -2.08 26.36
C SER A 95 1.85 -2.15 25.28
N GLY A 96 2.26 -0.97 24.77
CA GLY A 96 3.32 -0.87 23.80
C GLY A 96 2.84 -0.78 22.35
N HIS A 97 3.74 -1.11 21.42
CA HIS A 97 3.50 -0.92 20.00
C HIS A 97 2.64 -2.03 19.39
N VAL A 98 1.44 -1.67 18.94
CA VAL A 98 0.54 -2.57 18.20
C VAL A 98 0.97 -2.71 16.74
N TRP A 99 1.47 -1.63 16.15
CA TRP A 99 1.86 -1.57 14.74
C TRP A 99 3.37 -1.66 14.55
N GLN A 100 3.79 -2.31 13.45
CA GLN A 100 5.20 -2.46 13.06
C GLN A 100 5.76 -1.15 12.46
N GLY A 101 5.97 -0.12 13.27
CA GLY A 101 6.52 1.16 12.83
C GLY A 101 5.56 1.95 11.91
N ARG A 102 6.09 2.68 10.93
CA ARG A 102 5.30 3.50 9.99
C ARG A 102 4.69 2.66 8.89
N PHE A 103 3.50 3.03 8.40
CA PHE A 103 2.90 2.39 7.23
C PHE A 103 3.77 2.55 5.96
N TYR A 104 3.59 1.63 5.03
CA TYR A 104 4.17 1.66 3.69
C TYR A 104 3.14 2.18 2.70
N SER A 105 3.59 2.92 1.68
CA SER A 105 2.71 3.37 0.60
C SER A 105 3.50 3.60 -0.68
N CYS A 106 2.86 3.41 -1.83
CA CYS A 106 3.39 3.82 -3.12
C CYS A 106 2.30 4.49 -3.97
N PRO A 107 2.59 5.61 -4.65
CA PRO A 107 1.73 6.18 -5.68
C PRO A 107 1.59 5.21 -6.87
N LEU A 108 0.40 5.19 -7.48
CA LEU A 108 0.04 4.31 -8.58
C LEU A 108 -0.47 5.11 -9.76
N ASP A 109 -0.04 4.77 -10.98
CA ASP A 109 -0.74 5.24 -12.18
C ASP A 109 -2.10 4.53 -12.35
N GLU A 110 -2.90 4.96 -13.34
CA GLU A 110 -4.25 4.43 -13.54
C GLU A 110 -4.27 2.92 -13.82
N THR A 111 -3.33 2.42 -14.58
CA THR A 111 -3.23 0.98 -14.89
C THR A 111 -2.90 0.16 -13.65
N HIS A 112 -1.94 0.63 -12.86
CA HIS A 112 -1.50 -0.08 -11.65
C HIS A 112 -2.48 0.11 -10.49
N LEU A 113 -3.29 1.17 -10.49
CA LEU A 113 -4.41 1.33 -9.54
C LEU A 113 -5.33 0.11 -9.57
N TRP A 114 -5.84 -0.26 -10.75
CA TRP A 114 -6.81 -1.37 -10.85
C TRP A 114 -6.18 -2.73 -10.56
N ARG A 115 -4.91 -2.92 -10.94
CA ARG A 115 -4.14 -4.12 -10.56
C ARG A 115 -3.92 -4.17 -9.05
N ALA A 116 -3.62 -3.05 -8.42
CA ALA A 116 -3.42 -2.97 -6.97
C ALA A 116 -4.73 -3.18 -6.21
N LEU A 117 -5.87 -2.65 -6.69
CA LEU A 117 -7.17 -2.89 -6.10
C LEU A 117 -7.53 -4.39 -6.17
N ARG A 118 -7.34 -5.03 -7.32
CA ARG A 118 -7.48 -6.48 -7.45
C ARG A 118 -6.58 -7.24 -6.48
N TYR A 119 -5.31 -6.88 -6.41
CA TYR A 119 -4.37 -7.46 -5.46
C TYR A 119 -4.86 -7.34 -4.01
N VAL A 120 -5.37 -6.17 -3.62
CA VAL A 120 -5.90 -5.92 -2.27
C VAL A 120 -7.09 -6.84 -1.99
N GLU A 121 -8.04 -6.94 -2.89
CA GLU A 121 -9.26 -7.72 -2.69
C GLU A 121 -9.03 -9.24 -2.77
N LEU A 122 -8.02 -9.70 -3.50
CA LEU A 122 -7.64 -11.10 -3.58
C LEU A 122 -6.74 -11.57 -2.40
N ASN A 123 -6.37 -10.70 -1.45
CA ASN A 123 -5.55 -11.11 -0.30
C ASN A 123 -6.11 -12.31 0.47
N PRO A 124 -7.43 -12.36 0.81
CA PRO A 124 -7.98 -13.49 1.55
C PRO A 124 -8.01 -14.79 0.71
N VAL A 125 -8.19 -14.69 -0.60
CA VAL A 125 -8.12 -15.84 -1.52
C VAL A 125 -6.69 -16.39 -1.57
N ARG A 126 -5.68 -15.51 -1.75
CA ARG A 126 -4.25 -15.91 -1.71
C ARG A 126 -3.82 -16.48 -0.36
N ALA A 127 -4.49 -16.10 0.71
CA ALA A 127 -4.27 -16.66 2.05
C ALA A 127 -5.09 -17.93 2.32
N SER A 128 -5.82 -18.44 1.32
CA SER A 128 -6.69 -19.62 1.43
C SER A 128 -7.76 -19.50 2.54
N MET A 129 -8.20 -18.28 2.85
CA MET A 129 -9.24 -18.01 3.86
C MET A 129 -10.65 -18.11 3.27
N VAL A 130 -10.80 -17.80 1.99
CA VAL A 130 -12.03 -17.89 1.21
C VAL A 130 -11.71 -18.35 -0.22
N THR A 131 -12.71 -18.85 -0.95
CA THR A 131 -12.55 -19.28 -2.35
C THR A 131 -12.82 -18.17 -3.37
N ALA A 132 -13.61 -17.15 -3.00
CA ALA A 132 -13.87 -15.96 -3.81
C ALA A 132 -13.70 -14.69 -2.96
N ALA A 133 -13.18 -13.62 -3.57
CA ALA A 133 -12.86 -12.37 -2.85
C ALA A 133 -14.07 -11.75 -2.15
N GLU A 134 -15.23 -11.78 -2.79
CA GLU A 134 -16.50 -11.25 -2.29
C GLU A 134 -17.04 -11.98 -1.04
N GLN A 135 -16.53 -13.17 -0.75
CA GLN A 135 -16.89 -13.92 0.46
C GLN A 135 -16.17 -13.38 1.73
N TRP A 136 -15.11 -12.59 1.54
CA TRP A 136 -14.42 -11.98 2.67
C TRP A 136 -15.09 -10.67 3.06
N ARG A 137 -15.95 -10.72 4.08
CA ARG A 137 -16.73 -9.58 4.59
C ARG A 137 -15.89 -8.32 4.87
N TRP A 138 -14.62 -8.47 5.20
CA TRP A 138 -13.73 -7.40 5.65
C TRP A 138 -12.87 -6.83 4.52
N SER A 139 -13.44 -6.80 3.31
CA SER A 139 -12.85 -6.12 2.15
C SER A 139 -13.92 -5.40 1.34
N SER A 140 -13.47 -4.52 0.44
CA SER A 140 -14.33 -3.84 -0.53
C SER A 140 -14.87 -4.74 -1.64
N ALA A 141 -14.40 -6.00 -1.76
CA ALA A 141 -14.73 -6.88 -2.87
C ALA A 141 -16.24 -7.15 -3.01
N ALA A 142 -16.95 -7.37 -1.90
CA ALA A 142 -18.40 -7.60 -1.93
C ALA A 142 -19.17 -6.41 -2.54
N ALA A 143 -18.78 -5.18 -2.18
CA ALA A 143 -19.38 -3.96 -2.74
C ALA A 143 -19.08 -3.81 -4.24
N HIS A 144 -17.85 -4.04 -4.66
CA HIS A 144 -17.45 -3.98 -6.06
C HIS A 144 -18.04 -5.12 -6.92
N CYS A 145 -18.36 -6.24 -6.33
CA CYS A 145 -19.04 -7.34 -7.00
C CYS A 145 -20.58 -7.25 -6.95
N GLY A 146 -21.17 -6.23 -6.32
CA GLY A 146 -22.62 -6.09 -6.20
C GLY A 146 -23.27 -7.08 -5.25
N SER A 147 -22.50 -7.80 -4.43
CA SER A 147 -22.99 -8.77 -3.45
C SER A 147 -23.06 -8.21 -2.02
N GLY A 148 -22.69 -6.95 -1.82
CA GLY A 148 -22.72 -6.26 -0.53
C GLY A 148 -23.01 -4.77 -0.65
N VAL A 149 -23.37 -4.16 0.49
CA VAL A 149 -23.53 -2.71 0.59
C VAL A 149 -22.14 -2.10 0.79
N PRO A 150 -21.77 -1.04 0.04
CA PRO A 150 -20.52 -0.34 0.28
C PRO A 150 -20.47 0.23 1.70
N GLU A 151 -19.37 0.01 2.42
CA GLU A 151 -19.10 0.71 3.67
C GLU A 151 -19.06 2.23 3.40
N ALA A 152 -19.56 3.02 4.36
CA ALA A 152 -19.67 4.47 4.21
C ALA A 152 -18.31 5.17 3.93
N VAL A 153 -17.18 4.52 4.24
CA VAL A 153 -15.84 5.02 3.96
C VAL A 153 -15.43 4.85 2.49
N LEU A 154 -16.14 4.00 1.72
CA LEU A 154 -15.75 3.61 0.37
C LEU A 154 -16.33 4.56 -0.68
N GLU A 155 -15.46 5.18 -1.46
CA GLU A 155 -15.83 5.99 -2.62
C GLU A 155 -15.98 5.08 -3.85
N MET A 156 -17.21 5.04 -4.41
CA MET A 156 -17.56 4.14 -5.52
C MET A 156 -17.62 4.85 -6.88
N GLU A 157 -17.60 6.18 -6.93
CA GLU A 157 -17.85 6.93 -8.17
C GLU A 157 -16.76 6.67 -9.22
N ARG A 158 -15.48 6.74 -8.83
CA ARG A 158 -14.35 6.47 -9.73
C ARG A 158 -14.36 5.03 -10.22
N TRP A 159 -14.71 4.08 -9.36
CA TRP A 159 -14.83 2.68 -9.73
C TRP A 159 -15.98 2.47 -10.74
N ARG A 160 -17.18 3.02 -10.49
CA ARG A 160 -18.36 2.91 -11.37
C ARG A 160 -18.15 3.54 -12.73
N LYS A 161 -17.29 4.55 -12.87
CA LYS A 161 -16.90 5.11 -14.16
C LYS A 161 -16.08 4.15 -15.03
N ARG A 162 -15.44 3.15 -14.44
CA ARG A 162 -14.52 2.26 -15.15
C ARG A 162 -15.01 0.82 -15.24
N TRP A 163 -15.80 0.37 -14.28
CA TRP A 163 -16.17 -1.01 -14.12
C TRP A 163 -17.67 -1.17 -13.87
N THR A 164 -18.23 -2.27 -14.39
CA THR A 164 -19.45 -2.87 -13.91
C THR A 164 -19.11 -3.99 -12.91
N GLU A 165 -20.09 -4.39 -12.11
CA GLU A 165 -19.94 -5.47 -11.12
C GLU A 165 -19.54 -6.80 -11.78
N ALA A 166 -20.11 -7.10 -12.96
CA ALA A 166 -19.81 -8.30 -13.73
C ALA A 166 -18.37 -8.29 -14.28
N GLU A 167 -17.94 -7.15 -14.84
CA GLU A 167 -16.57 -6.99 -15.34
C GLU A 167 -15.55 -7.08 -14.21
N TRP A 168 -15.86 -6.50 -13.05
CA TRP A 168 -14.95 -6.56 -11.89
C TRP A 168 -14.83 -7.99 -11.35
N ARG A 169 -15.95 -8.71 -11.24
CA ARG A 169 -15.93 -10.12 -10.85
C ARG A 169 -15.11 -10.97 -11.83
N ALA A 170 -15.29 -10.76 -13.13
CA ALA A 170 -14.47 -11.42 -14.14
C ALA A 170 -12.97 -11.04 -14.01
N HIS A 171 -12.67 -9.76 -13.72
CA HIS A 171 -11.31 -9.27 -13.49
C HIS A 171 -10.66 -9.91 -12.25
N LEU A 172 -11.40 -10.09 -11.16
CA LEU A 172 -10.92 -10.84 -9.99
C LEU A 172 -10.62 -12.31 -10.35
N GLY A 173 -11.49 -12.95 -11.15
CA GLY A 173 -11.34 -14.35 -11.56
C GLY A 173 -10.23 -14.62 -12.58
N ALA A 174 -9.73 -13.61 -13.28
CA ALA A 174 -8.73 -13.77 -14.34
C ALA A 174 -7.32 -14.16 -13.88
N GLY A 175 -7.11 -14.36 -12.57
CA GLY A 175 -5.81 -14.66 -11.98
C GLY A 175 -4.87 -13.45 -11.91
N GLU A 176 -3.79 -13.57 -11.18
CA GLU A 176 -2.81 -12.50 -10.98
C GLU A 176 -1.44 -12.88 -11.54
N SER A 177 -0.78 -11.94 -12.19
CA SER A 177 0.61 -12.10 -12.61
C SER A 177 1.54 -12.09 -11.38
N ALA A 178 2.36 -13.13 -11.23
CA ALA A 178 3.39 -13.18 -10.19
C ALA A 178 4.38 -12.00 -10.30
N THR A 179 4.58 -11.47 -11.49
CA THR A 179 5.44 -10.29 -11.74
C THR A 179 4.77 -9.04 -11.19
N ASP A 180 3.48 -8.83 -11.45
CA ASP A 180 2.73 -7.67 -10.94
C ASP A 180 2.66 -7.69 -9.41
N ILE A 181 2.43 -8.85 -8.81
CA ILE A 181 2.43 -9.02 -7.35
C ILE A 181 3.80 -8.64 -6.76
N ARG A 182 4.89 -9.13 -7.35
CA ARG A 182 6.24 -8.81 -6.87
C ARG A 182 6.55 -7.32 -7.01
N ALA A 183 6.21 -6.72 -8.15
CA ALA A 183 6.38 -5.29 -8.38
C ALA A 183 5.62 -4.46 -7.34
N LEU A 184 4.32 -4.70 -7.16
CA LEU A 184 3.51 -3.98 -6.19
C LEU A 184 4.08 -4.06 -4.76
N ARG A 185 4.47 -5.26 -4.33
CA ARG A 185 5.09 -5.47 -3.01
C ARG A 185 6.40 -4.70 -2.87
N GLN A 186 7.26 -4.77 -3.87
CA GLN A 186 8.56 -4.09 -3.87
C GLN A 186 8.40 -2.57 -3.83
N TYR A 187 7.56 -2.01 -4.70
CA TYR A 187 7.36 -0.56 -4.79
C TYR A 187 6.66 -0.03 -3.53
N THR A 188 5.68 -0.75 -2.99
CA THR A 188 5.04 -0.37 -1.72
C THR A 188 6.05 -0.37 -0.57
N HIS A 189 6.90 -1.39 -0.48
CA HIS A 189 7.93 -1.47 0.57
C HIS A 189 8.99 -0.38 0.45
N THR A 190 9.39 -0.04 -0.77
CA THR A 190 10.38 1.03 -1.01
C THR A 190 9.79 2.44 -0.94
N GLY A 191 8.47 2.58 -1.10
CA GLY A 191 7.77 3.86 -1.14
C GLY A 191 7.92 4.61 -2.46
N ARG A 192 8.37 3.94 -3.53
CA ARG A 192 8.55 4.50 -4.86
C ARG A 192 7.26 4.39 -5.68
N PRO A 193 7.01 5.32 -6.63
CA PRO A 193 5.86 5.23 -7.53
C PRO A 193 5.91 3.96 -8.40
N LEU A 194 4.76 3.34 -8.61
CA LEU A 194 4.56 2.22 -9.52
C LEU A 194 3.70 2.67 -10.69
N GLY A 195 4.29 2.80 -11.86
CA GLY A 195 3.64 3.31 -13.05
C GLY A 195 4.54 3.33 -14.26
N SER A 196 4.05 3.92 -15.35
CA SER A 196 4.84 4.14 -16.57
C SER A 196 6.01 5.10 -16.33
N ALA A 197 6.97 5.10 -17.25
CA ALA A 197 8.12 6.01 -17.17
C ALA A 197 7.68 7.48 -17.17
N GLU A 198 6.65 7.82 -17.97
CA GLU A 198 6.07 9.15 -18.07
C GLU A 198 5.40 9.56 -16.75
N PHE A 199 4.66 8.65 -16.12
CA PHE A 199 4.07 8.89 -14.80
C PHE A 199 5.14 9.19 -13.75
N VAL A 200 6.19 8.38 -13.70
CA VAL A 200 7.29 8.58 -12.74
C VAL A 200 8.00 9.91 -13.00
N ALA A 201 8.30 10.23 -14.27
CA ALA A 201 8.94 11.51 -14.65
C ALA A 201 8.07 12.72 -14.28
N ALA A 202 6.75 12.66 -14.49
CA ALA A 202 5.82 13.70 -14.09
C ALA A 202 5.82 13.91 -12.56
N LEU A 203 5.88 12.83 -11.79
CA LEU A 203 5.98 12.90 -10.33
C LEU A 203 7.34 13.45 -9.86
N GLU A 204 8.44 13.09 -10.53
CA GLU A 204 9.76 13.64 -10.23
C GLU A 204 9.80 15.15 -10.46
N HIS A 205 9.19 15.60 -11.57
CA HIS A 205 9.08 17.04 -11.87
C HIS A 205 8.23 17.78 -10.83
N SER A 206 7.04 17.26 -10.51
CA SER A 206 6.12 17.94 -9.58
C SER A 206 6.59 17.95 -8.13
N THR A 207 7.35 16.91 -7.71
CA THR A 207 7.85 16.79 -6.34
C THR A 207 9.27 17.29 -6.14
N LEU A 208 9.98 17.60 -7.21
CA LEU A 208 11.42 17.96 -7.23
C LEU A 208 12.29 16.89 -6.55
N ARG A 209 11.93 15.61 -6.71
CA ARG A 209 12.60 14.48 -6.07
C ARG A 209 12.92 13.38 -7.07
N ALA A 210 14.12 12.79 -6.97
CA ALA A 210 14.45 11.57 -7.71
C ALA A 210 13.66 10.38 -7.11
N LEU A 211 12.70 9.86 -7.86
CA LEU A 211 11.78 8.79 -7.44
C LEU A 211 12.11 7.45 -8.11
N SER A 212 12.80 7.47 -9.24
CA SER A 212 13.26 6.29 -9.96
C SER A 212 14.21 5.44 -9.10
N ALA A 213 14.16 4.12 -9.26
CA ALA A 213 15.10 3.25 -8.58
C ALA A 213 16.54 3.53 -9.09
N LEU A 214 17.43 3.91 -8.20
CA LEU A 214 18.84 3.96 -8.55
C LEU A 214 19.28 2.54 -8.97
N LYS A 215 19.99 2.43 -10.09
CA LYS A 215 20.62 1.16 -10.48
C LYS A 215 21.52 0.72 -9.33
N VAL A 216 21.21 -0.42 -8.73
CA VAL A 216 22.07 -1.03 -7.71
C VAL A 216 23.36 -1.49 -8.40
N GLY A 217 24.41 -0.77 -8.18
CA GLY A 217 25.77 -1.12 -8.65
C GLY A 217 26.78 -0.28 -7.89
N ARG A 218 27.81 -0.94 -7.35
CA ARG A 218 29.00 -0.24 -6.89
C ARG A 218 29.53 0.54 -8.10
N PRO A 219 29.82 1.86 -8.00
CA PRO A 219 30.47 2.59 -9.07
C PRO A 219 31.71 1.77 -9.48
N LYS A 220 31.84 1.40 -10.76
CA LYS A 220 33.12 0.89 -11.25
C LYS A 220 34.14 2.03 -11.01
N ASN A 221 35.13 1.79 -10.17
CA ASN A 221 36.29 2.67 -10.15
C ASN A 221 36.79 2.75 -11.60
N PRO A 222 36.95 3.94 -12.17
CA PRO A 222 37.69 4.04 -13.40
C PRO A 222 39.05 3.38 -13.13
N ALA A 223 39.38 2.37 -13.90
CA ALA A 223 40.68 1.71 -13.81
C ALA A 223 41.78 2.77 -13.96
N GLY A 224 42.43 3.09 -12.85
CA GLY A 224 43.65 3.87 -12.89
C GLY A 224 44.72 2.99 -13.52
N ASP A 225 45.18 3.37 -14.71
CA ASP A 225 46.46 2.92 -15.23
C ASP A 225 47.53 3.28 -14.19
N SER A 226 47.99 2.28 -13.47
CA SER A 226 49.21 2.40 -12.68
C SER A 226 50.37 2.11 -13.61
N PRO A 227 51.35 3.04 -13.79
CA PRO A 227 52.62 2.72 -14.46
C PRO A 227 53.35 1.67 -13.61
N GLN A 228 53.74 0.59 -14.25
CA GLN A 228 54.72 -0.32 -13.68
C GLN A 228 56.09 0.37 -13.71
N ASP A 229 56.49 1.00 -12.63
CA ASP A 229 57.89 1.34 -12.43
C ASP A 229 58.60 0.15 -11.75
N GLY A 230 59.39 -0.54 -12.58
CA GLY A 230 60.30 -1.55 -12.14
C GLY A 230 61.45 -0.93 -11.32
N ILE A 231 61.57 -1.36 -10.06
CA ILE A 231 62.78 -1.17 -9.28
C ILE A 231 63.49 -2.51 -9.23
N VAL A 232 64.59 -2.57 -10.01
CA VAL A 232 65.61 -3.63 -9.96
C VAL A 232 66.49 -3.34 -8.74
N PHE A 233 66.52 -4.23 -7.77
CA PHE A 233 67.62 -4.25 -6.77
C PHE A 233 68.66 -5.27 -7.23
N ALA A 234 69.85 -4.75 -7.49
CA ALA A 234 71.06 -5.56 -7.72
C ALA A 234 71.90 -5.61 -6.40
N ALA A 235 72.52 -6.79 -6.21
CA ALA A 235 73.57 -7.17 -5.25
C ALA A 235 73.22 -7.26 -3.77
#